data_c1f749affb9f08e4a74c042de54f32f2
#
_entry.id   c1f749affb9f08e4a74c042de54f32f2
#
_cell.length_a   1.000
_cell.length_b   1.000
_cell.length_c   1.000
_cell.angle_alpha   90.00
_cell.angle_beta   90.00
_cell.angle_gamma   90.00
#
_symmetry.space_group_name_H-M   'P 1'
#
loop_
_entity.id
_entity.type
_entity.pdbx_description
1 polymer ?
#
loop_
_entity_poly.entity_id
_entity_poly.type
_entity_poly.pdbx_seq_one_letter_code
_entity_poly.pdbx_strand_id
1 'polypeptide(L)'
;ACECLKNLQLSNGGFASWGAENPESAAAVIRGLLACGETNITSGDWQKSKGNMIDALFSFQLEDGSFVHATSETSYNSMATEQALQAIAEMVNAGINYTVKTGKRHIPVEELEATVRVRVEGATASLADKTVTVTGGTAFDALIAAVGEENLVASGDYVISIFGESGTRIERGLYSGWMYYVIRDGAVDLDG
;
A
#
# COMPACT_ATOMS: atom_id res chain seq x y z
N ALA A 1 -10.98 26.00 4.93
CA ALA A 1 -11.04 24.54 4.75
C ALA A 1 -10.34 24.11 3.45
N CYS A 2 -10.67 24.68 2.28
CA CYS A 2 -10.08 24.29 0.99
C CYS A 2 -8.55 24.40 0.95
N GLU A 3 -7.96 25.46 1.48
CA GLU A 3 -6.50 25.62 1.51
C GLU A 3 -5.79 24.52 2.33
N CYS A 4 -6.38 24.10 3.43
CA CYS A 4 -5.85 23.02 4.23
C CYS A 4 -5.86 21.70 3.43
N LEU A 5 -6.95 21.40 2.74
CA LEU A 5 -7.06 20.20 1.91
C LEU A 5 -6.10 20.21 0.74
N LYS A 6 -5.86 21.37 0.08
CA LYS A 6 -4.87 21.49 -0.99
C LYS A 6 -3.45 21.15 -0.53
N ASN A 7 -3.12 21.52 0.71
CA ASN A 7 -1.81 21.22 1.31
C ASN A 7 -1.66 19.75 1.73
N LEU A 8 -2.77 19.06 2.01
CA LEU A 8 -2.79 17.64 2.37
C LEU A 8 -2.87 16.72 1.17
N GLN A 9 -3.17 17.27 -0.01
CA GLN A 9 -3.29 16.48 -1.24
C GLN A 9 -1.92 15.96 -1.70
N LEU A 10 -1.83 14.65 -1.93
CA LEU A 10 -0.63 13.98 -2.37
C LEU A 10 -0.27 14.33 -3.82
N SER A 11 0.95 14.00 -4.24
CA SER A 11 1.45 14.31 -5.58
C SER A 11 0.71 13.61 -6.71
N ASN A 12 0.06 12.48 -6.44
CA ASN A 12 -0.81 11.75 -7.38
C ASN A 12 -2.27 12.24 -7.36
N GLY A 13 -2.58 13.20 -6.49
CA GLY A 13 -3.92 13.76 -6.34
C GLY A 13 -4.74 13.14 -5.20
N GLY A 14 -4.29 12.06 -4.59
CA GLY A 14 -4.96 11.35 -3.52
C GLY A 14 -4.86 12.02 -2.16
N PHE A 15 -5.45 11.36 -1.18
CA PHE A 15 -5.44 11.76 0.23
C PHE A 15 -5.15 10.56 1.12
N ALA A 16 -4.41 10.80 2.20
CA ALA A 16 -4.06 9.79 3.17
C ALA A 16 -4.76 10.03 4.51
N SER A 17 -5.08 8.95 5.20
CA SER A 17 -5.46 8.95 6.61
C SER A 17 -4.68 7.85 7.34
N TRP A 18 -4.33 8.10 8.59
CA TRP A 18 -3.55 7.15 9.40
C TRP A 18 -2.22 6.72 8.76
N GLY A 19 -1.62 7.60 7.96
CA GLY A 19 -0.33 7.34 7.31
C GLY A 19 -0.41 6.62 5.97
N ALA A 20 -1.59 6.22 5.50
CA ALA A 20 -1.77 5.50 4.23
C ALA A 20 -2.76 6.20 3.31
N GLU A 21 -2.46 6.21 2.02
CA GLU A 21 -3.41 6.63 0.99
C GLU A 21 -4.53 5.60 0.87
N ASN A 22 -5.78 6.08 0.77
CA ASN A 22 -6.95 5.22 0.63
C ASN A 22 -8.07 5.92 -0.14
N PRO A 23 -8.96 5.18 -0.80
CA PRO A 23 -10.03 5.75 -1.61
C PRO A 23 -11.10 6.44 -0.79
N GLU A 24 -11.33 6.03 0.46
CA GLU A 24 -12.31 6.66 1.36
C GLU A 24 -11.93 8.10 1.67
N SER A 25 -10.64 8.37 1.89
CA SER A 25 -10.14 9.73 2.10
C SER A 25 -10.33 10.61 0.86
N ALA A 26 -10.05 10.09 -0.32
CA ALA A 26 -10.29 10.79 -1.57
C ALA A 26 -11.78 11.04 -1.79
N ALA A 27 -12.63 10.02 -1.58
CA ALA A 27 -14.08 10.12 -1.70
C ALA A 27 -14.66 11.16 -0.73
N ALA A 28 -14.23 11.17 0.53
CA ALA A 28 -14.68 12.13 1.53
C ALA A 28 -14.34 13.58 1.13
N VAL A 29 -13.13 13.81 0.60
CA VAL A 29 -12.71 15.14 0.14
C VAL A 29 -13.51 15.57 -1.08
N ILE A 30 -13.68 14.69 -2.09
CA ILE A 30 -14.51 14.97 -3.28
C ILE A 30 -15.91 15.42 -2.84
N ARG A 31 -16.58 14.65 -2.02
CA ARG A 31 -17.93 14.92 -1.54
C ARG A 31 -17.98 16.22 -0.74
N GLY A 32 -17.03 16.45 0.15
CA GLY A 32 -16.95 17.70 0.92
C GLY A 32 -16.77 18.93 0.04
N LEU A 33 -15.94 18.87 -1.00
CA LEU A 33 -15.75 19.96 -1.94
C LEU A 33 -17.01 20.24 -2.77
N LEU A 34 -17.65 19.20 -3.29
CA LEU A 34 -18.92 19.34 -4.03
C LEU A 34 -20.03 19.93 -3.17
N ALA A 35 -20.14 19.52 -1.91
CA ALA A 35 -21.09 20.09 -0.96
C ALA A 35 -20.83 21.58 -0.67
N CYS A 36 -19.60 22.05 -0.81
CA CYS A 36 -19.24 23.45 -0.69
C CYS A 36 -19.37 24.24 -2.01
N GLY A 37 -19.83 23.61 -3.10
CA GLY A 37 -19.97 24.22 -4.41
C GLY A 37 -18.66 24.30 -5.23
N GLU A 38 -17.58 23.65 -4.78
CA GLU A 38 -16.34 23.54 -5.54
C GLU A 38 -16.47 22.41 -6.56
N THR A 39 -16.69 22.76 -7.82
CA THR A 39 -16.86 21.78 -8.91
C THR A 39 -15.61 21.65 -9.79
N ASN A 40 -14.62 22.53 -9.64
CA ASN A 40 -13.39 22.51 -10.42
C ASN A 40 -12.33 21.61 -9.77
N ILE A 41 -12.69 20.37 -9.42
CA ILE A 41 -11.86 19.43 -8.65
C ILE A 41 -10.84 18.63 -9.50
N THR A 42 -10.84 18.82 -10.82
CA THR A 42 -9.97 18.07 -11.75
C THR A 42 -8.86 18.92 -12.38
N SER A 43 -8.81 20.21 -12.06
CA SER A 43 -7.86 21.16 -12.67
C SER A 43 -7.41 22.23 -11.67
N GLY A 44 -6.60 23.17 -12.12
CA GLY A 44 -6.08 24.25 -11.29
C GLY A 44 -5.29 23.71 -10.10
N ASP A 45 -5.59 24.23 -8.92
CA ASP A 45 -4.89 23.87 -7.68
C ASP A 45 -5.08 22.40 -7.26
N TRP A 46 -6.14 21.74 -7.75
CA TRP A 46 -6.44 20.34 -7.48
C TRP A 46 -5.75 19.37 -8.43
N GLN A 47 -5.13 19.86 -9.52
CA GLN A 47 -4.29 19.06 -10.38
C GLN A 47 -2.86 19.04 -9.81
N LYS A 48 -2.38 17.87 -9.44
CA LYS A 48 -1.00 17.64 -8.97
C LYS A 48 -0.13 17.08 -10.09
N SER A 49 1.15 16.94 -9.82
CA SER A 49 2.15 16.53 -10.82
C SER A 49 1.89 15.16 -11.46
N LYS A 50 1.23 14.24 -10.75
CA LYS A 50 0.98 12.87 -11.20
C LYS A 50 -0.50 12.54 -11.41
N GLY A 51 -1.42 13.46 -11.12
CA GLY A 51 -2.85 13.24 -11.25
C GLY A 51 -3.69 14.21 -10.43
N ASN A 52 -4.98 14.00 -10.42
CA ASN A 52 -5.94 14.69 -9.57
C ASN A 52 -6.65 13.68 -8.65
N MET A 53 -7.56 14.15 -7.79
CA MET A 53 -8.22 13.30 -6.82
C MET A 53 -9.11 12.22 -7.42
N ILE A 54 -9.58 12.39 -8.66
CA ILE A 54 -10.38 11.38 -9.35
C ILE A 54 -9.45 10.29 -9.89
N ASP A 55 -8.32 10.66 -10.50
CA ASP A 55 -7.30 9.71 -10.95
C ASP A 55 -6.84 8.84 -9.76
N ALA A 56 -6.61 9.45 -8.61
CA ALA A 56 -6.22 8.74 -7.39
C ALA A 56 -7.32 7.82 -6.87
N LEU A 57 -8.58 8.27 -6.81
CA LEU A 57 -9.73 7.44 -6.42
C LEU A 57 -9.82 6.19 -7.29
N PHE A 58 -9.79 6.36 -8.62
CA PHE A 58 -9.90 5.25 -9.55
C PHE A 58 -8.68 4.33 -9.60
N SER A 59 -7.54 4.73 -9.02
CA SER A 59 -6.39 3.84 -8.88
C SER A 59 -6.64 2.65 -7.94
N PHE A 60 -7.68 2.73 -7.09
CA PHE A 60 -8.12 1.67 -6.20
C PHE A 60 -9.24 0.80 -6.79
N GLN A 61 -9.66 1.04 -8.04
CA GLN A 61 -10.74 0.29 -8.67
C GLN A 61 -10.23 -1.04 -9.23
N LEU A 62 -10.93 -2.12 -8.89
CA LEU A 62 -10.75 -3.46 -9.47
C LEU A 62 -11.41 -3.57 -10.85
N GLU A 63 -11.12 -4.64 -11.57
CA GLU A 63 -11.67 -4.90 -12.91
C GLU A 63 -13.20 -5.06 -12.94
N ASP A 64 -13.77 -5.57 -11.85
CA ASP A 64 -15.22 -5.71 -11.68
C ASP A 64 -15.95 -4.40 -11.33
N GLY A 65 -15.19 -3.30 -11.19
CA GLY A 65 -15.70 -1.98 -10.84
C GLY A 65 -15.78 -1.70 -9.34
N SER A 66 -15.53 -2.67 -8.48
CA SER A 66 -15.43 -2.48 -7.04
C SER A 66 -14.11 -1.80 -6.63
N PHE A 67 -13.96 -1.45 -5.36
CA PHE A 67 -12.78 -0.77 -4.86
C PHE A 67 -12.15 -1.53 -3.70
N VAL A 68 -10.81 -1.50 -3.63
CA VAL A 68 -10.02 -1.95 -2.48
C VAL A 68 -9.76 -0.79 -1.52
N HIS A 69 -9.50 -1.09 -0.24
CA HIS A 69 -9.13 -0.08 0.75
C HIS A 69 -7.65 0.32 0.62
N ALA A 70 -6.78 -0.64 0.36
CA ALA A 70 -5.34 -0.42 0.20
C ALA A 70 -4.84 -1.08 -1.09
N THR A 71 -3.75 -0.56 -1.65
CA THR A 71 -3.14 -1.10 -2.87
C THR A 71 -2.58 -2.52 -2.72
N SER A 72 -2.44 -3.00 -1.48
CA SER A 72 -2.04 -4.37 -1.18
C SER A 72 -3.22 -5.36 -1.16
N GLU A 73 -4.47 -4.88 -1.24
CA GLU A 73 -5.65 -5.74 -1.25
C GLU A 73 -5.99 -6.17 -2.67
N THR A 74 -6.46 -7.41 -2.81
CA THR A 74 -6.82 -8.04 -4.09
C THR A 74 -8.31 -8.33 -4.20
N SER A 75 -9.04 -8.23 -3.08
CA SER A 75 -10.48 -8.40 -3.02
C SER A 75 -11.17 -7.09 -2.65
N TYR A 76 -12.42 -6.95 -3.12
CA TYR A 76 -13.18 -5.75 -2.86
C TYR A 76 -13.34 -5.46 -1.36
N ASN A 77 -13.35 -4.19 -1.03
CA ASN A 77 -13.71 -3.69 0.29
C ASN A 77 -15.07 -3.00 0.19
N SER A 78 -16.03 -3.44 1.00
CA SER A 78 -17.41 -2.93 0.91
C SER A 78 -17.50 -1.44 1.25
N MET A 79 -16.76 -0.99 2.27
CA MET A 79 -16.75 0.42 2.68
C MET A 79 -16.07 1.31 1.63
N ALA A 80 -14.92 0.88 1.11
CA ALA A 80 -14.22 1.59 0.04
C ALA A 80 -15.11 1.71 -1.21
N THR A 81 -15.75 0.61 -1.60
CA THR A 81 -16.66 0.57 -2.76
C THR A 81 -17.85 1.49 -2.56
N GLU A 82 -18.53 1.43 -1.41
CA GLU A 82 -19.68 2.27 -1.12
C GLU A 82 -19.32 3.75 -1.16
N GLN A 83 -18.25 4.16 -0.46
CA GLN A 83 -17.84 5.57 -0.39
C GLN A 83 -17.36 6.10 -1.75
N ALA A 84 -16.62 5.28 -2.52
CA ALA A 84 -16.22 5.66 -3.86
C ALA A 84 -17.43 5.86 -4.77
N LEU A 85 -18.40 4.93 -4.77
CA LEU A 85 -19.63 5.04 -5.58
C LEU A 85 -20.46 6.26 -5.20
N GLN A 86 -20.57 6.60 -3.92
CA GLN A 86 -21.25 7.81 -3.46
C GLN A 86 -20.58 9.07 -4.01
N ALA A 87 -19.23 9.15 -3.95
CA ALA A 87 -18.50 10.27 -4.49
C ALA A 87 -18.67 10.39 -6.03
N ILE A 88 -18.62 9.28 -6.74
CA ILE A 88 -18.84 9.23 -8.19
C ILE A 88 -20.26 9.69 -8.55
N ALA A 89 -21.26 9.23 -7.82
CA ALA A 89 -22.65 9.66 -8.05
C ALA A 89 -22.85 11.17 -7.83
N GLU A 90 -22.25 11.72 -6.76
CA GLU A 90 -22.29 13.15 -6.49
C GLU A 90 -21.54 13.98 -7.56
N MET A 91 -20.43 13.46 -8.08
CA MET A 91 -19.72 14.09 -9.21
C MET A 91 -20.60 14.14 -10.48
N VAL A 92 -21.25 13.02 -10.83
CA VAL A 92 -22.16 12.96 -11.97
C VAL A 92 -23.31 13.93 -11.80
N ASN A 93 -23.92 13.99 -10.60
CA ASN A 93 -25.00 14.93 -10.28
C ASN A 93 -24.54 16.40 -10.34
N ALA A 94 -23.28 16.68 -10.04
CA ALA A 94 -22.67 18.01 -10.19
C ALA A 94 -22.27 18.34 -11.64
N GLY A 95 -22.54 17.46 -12.61
CA GLY A 95 -22.21 17.65 -14.01
C GLY A 95 -20.72 17.48 -14.35
N ILE A 96 -19.95 16.88 -13.45
CA ILE A 96 -18.52 16.63 -13.68
C ILE A 96 -18.38 15.37 -14.53
N ASN A 97 -18.11 15.58 -15.83
CA ASN A 97 -17.78 14.51 -16.76
C ASN A 97 -16.25 14.38 -16.82
N TYR A 98 -15.73 13.30 -16.23
CA TYR A 98 -14.31 13.03 -16.22
C TYR A 98 -14.03 11.67 -16.90
N THR A 99 -13.22 11.70 -17.94
CA THR A 99 -12.65 10.49 -18.49
C THR A 99 -11.40 10.16 -17.70
N VAL A 100 -11.43 9.08 -16.92
CA VAL A 100 -10.25 8.59 -16.22
C VAL A 100 -9.14 8.42 -17.24
N LYS A 101 -8.07 9.17 -17.09
CA LYS A 101 -6.88 8.98 -17.89
C LYS A 101 -6.39 7.59 -17.56
N THR A 102 -6.52 6.67 -18.50
CA THR A 102 -6.13 5.27 -18.37
C THR A 102 -4.70 5.20 -17.81
N GLY A 103 -4.59 5.10 -16.54
CA GLY A 103 -3.35 5.06 -15.84
C GLY A 103 -3.53 4.28 -14.57
N LYS A 104 -3.15 3.06 -14.62
CA LYS A 104 -3.03 2.13 -13.52
C LYS A 104 -4.37 1.78 -12.88
N ARG A 105 -5.08 0.86 -13.52
CA ARG A 105 -5.84 -0.12 -12.77
C ARG A 105 -4.96 -0.59 -11.61
N HIS A 106 -5.56 -0.70 -10.43
CA HIS A 106 -4.93 -1.44 -9.35
C HIS A 106 -4.44 -2.78 -9.93
N ILE A 107 -3.13 -2.98 -9.94
CA ILE A 107 -2.56 -4.29 -10.29
C ILE A 107 -2.65 -5.09 -9.01
N PRO A 108 -3.42 -6.20 -8.99
CA PRO A 108 -3.45 -7.06 -7.82
C PRO A 108 -2.04 -7.40 -7.37
N VAL A 109 -1.80 -7.40 -6.07
CA VAL A 109 -0.46 -7.69 -5.52
C VAL A 109 0.04 -9.05 -6.00
N GLU A 110 -0.86 -10.00 -6.24
CA GLU A 110 -0.55 -11.34 -6.76
C GLU A 110 0.07 -11.31 -8.16
N GLU A 111 -0.13 -10.23 -8.94
CA GLU A 111 0.45 -10.08 -10.29
C GLU A 111 1.76 -9.31 -10.28
N LEU A 112 2.15 -8.73 -9.15
CA LEU A 112 3.40 -7.99 -9.04
C LEU A 112 4.56 -8.95 -8.78
N GLU A 113 5.52 -8.98 -9.69
CA GLU A 113 6.81 -9.62 -9.45
C GLU A 113 7.78 -8.64 -8.81
N ALA A 114 8.39 -9.07 -7.71
CA ALA A 114 9.48 -8.34 -7.08
C ALA A 114 10.70 -9.23 -6.96
N THR A 115 11.83 -8.77 -7.48
CA THR A 115 13.13 -9.43 -7.26
C THR A 115 13.85 -8.69 -6.15
N VAL A 116 14.07 -9.40 -5.04
CA VAL A 116 14.66 -8.84 -3.82
C VAL A 116 15.85 -9.68 -3.35
N ARG A 117 16.83 -9.01 -2.77
CA ARG A 117 17.93 -9.68 -2.05
C ARG A 117 17.51 -9.85 -0.60
N VAL A 118 17.44 -11.10 -0.15
CA VAL A 118 17.17 -11.46 1.23
C VAL A 118 18.48 -11.86 1.90
N ARG A 119 18.82 -11.17 2.97
CA ARG A 119 19.96 -11.48 3.81
C ARG A 119 19.51 -11.75 5.23
N VAL A 120 19.88 -12.91 5.74
CA VAL A 120 19.53 -13.37 7.09
C VAL A 120 20.79 -13.44 7.92
N GLU A 121 20.87 -12.61 8.96
CA GLU A 121 22.00 -12.57 9.88
C GLU A 121 21.66 -13.31 11.16
N GLY A 122 22.38 -14.39 11.40
CA GLY A 122 22.33 -15.12 12.66
C GLY A 122 23.18 -14.46 13.75
N ALA A 123 23.30 -15.14 14.89
CA ALA A 123 24.06 -14.60 16.03
C ALA A 123 25.57 -14.52 15.78
N THR A 124 26.11 -15.44 14.99
CA THR A 124 27.56 -15.59 14.78
C THR A 124 27.96 -15.62 13.32
N ALA A 125 27.00 -15.81 12.41
CA ALA A 125 27.25 -15.90 10.98
C ALA A 125 26.02 -15.47 10.17
N SER A 126 26.23 -15.11 8.91
CA SER A 126 25.16 -14.95 7.94
C SER A 126 24.59 -16.33 7.59
N LEU A 127 23.28 -16.50 7.76
CA LEU A 127 22.58 -17.76 7.55
C LEU A 127 22.10 -17.93 6.11
N ALA A 128 21.74 -16.82 5.47
CA ALA A 128 21.38 -16.78 4.05
C ALA A 128 21.71 -15.44 3.43
N ASP A 129 22.04 -15.46 2.14
CA ASP A 129 22.19 -14.27 1.30
C ASP A 129 21.82 -14.67 -0.12
N LYS A 130 20.57 -14.46 -0.51
CA LYS A 130 20.02 -14.89 -1.79
C LYS A 130 19.19 -13.79 -2.44
N THR A 131 19.22 -13.75 -3.75
CA THR A 131 18.27 -13.00 -4.56
C THR A 131 17.12 -13.93 -4.94
N VAL A 132 15.90 -13.54 -4.63
CA VAL A 132 14.68 -14.29 -4.89
C VAL A 132 13.67 -13.42 -5.63
N THR A 133 12.83 -14.05 -6.44
CA THR A 133 11.69 -13.41 -7.07
C THR A 133 10.42 -13.94 -6.41
N VAL A 134 9.56 -13.05 -5.98
CA VAL A 134 8.25 -13.37 -5.42
C VAL A 134 7.17 -12.65 -6.22
N THR A 135 6.05 -13.31 -6.42
CA THR A 135 4.89 -12.78 -7.13
C THR A 135 3.77 -12.58 -6.11
N GLY A 136 3.28 -11.36 -5.99
CA GLY A 136 2.24 -11.00 -5.02
C GLY A 136 2.63 -11.23 -3.56
N GLY A 137 3.94 -11.27 -3.28
CA GLY A 137 4.46 -11.72 -1.99
C GLY A 137 4.74 -10.58 -1.01
N THR A 138 4.82 -10.98 0.25
CA THR A 138 5.26 -10.16 1.38
C THR A 138 6.76 -10.35 1.64
N ALA A 139 7.32 -9.61 2.57
CA ALA A 139 8.68 -9.84 3.06
C ALA A 139 8.86 -11.25 3.66
N PHE A 140 7.77 -11.82 4.24
CA PHE A 140 7.76 -13.17 4.77
C PHE A 140 7.84 -14.22 3.66
N ASP A 141 7.12 -14.03 2.54
CA ASP A 141 7.21 -14.92 1.37
C ASP A 141 8.62 -14.89 0.76
N ALA A 142 9.23 -13.71 0.70
CA ALA A 142 10.62 -13.57 0.24
C ALA A 142 11.61 -14.30 1.19
N LEU A 143 11.37 -14.27 2.49
CA LEU A 143 12.14 -15.02 3.47
C LEU A 143 12.01 -16.54 3.21
N ILE A 144 10.77 -17.05 3.08
CA ILE A 144 10.52 -18.47 2.76
C ILE A 144 11.25 -18.87 1.47
N ALA A 145 11.13 -18.08 0.42
CA ALA A 145 11.82 -18.36 -0.85
C ALA A 145 13.35 -18.37 -0.72
N ALA A 146 13.90 -17.59 0.20
CA ALA A 146 15.35 -17.53 0.42
C ALA A 146 15.88 -18.70 1.27
N VAL A 147 15.18 -19.07 2.33
CA VAL A 147 15.68 -20.05 3.32
C VAL A 147 15.11 -21.45 3.12
N GLY A 148 13.94 -21.58 2.49
CA GLY A 148 13.16 -22.82 2.39
C GLY A 148 12.22 -22.98 3.60
N GLU A 149 11.01 -23.45 3.35
CA GLU A 149 9.98 -23.63 4.38
C GLU A 149 10.43 -24.63 5.48
N GLU A 150 11.18 -25.65 5.07
CA GLU A 150 11.74 -26.67 5.97
C GLU A 150 12.75 -26.13 6.99
N ASN A 151 13.32 -24.96 6.73
CA ASN A 151 14.31 -24.31 7.60
C ASN A 151 13.73 -23.17 8.44
N LEU A 152 12.40 -22.96 8.36
CA LEU A 152 11.69 -21.88 9.02
C LEU A 152 10.64 -22.44 9.99
N VAL A 153 10.63 -21.94 11.22
CA VAL A 153 9.53 -22.16 12.16
C VAL A 153 8.89 -20.82 12.46
N ALA A 154 7.59 -20.71 12.20
CA ALA A 154 6.84 -19.48 12.40
C ALA A 154 5.45 -19.77 13.00
N SER A 155 4.82 -18.75 13.58
CA SER A 155 3.42 -18.77 14.02
C SER A 155 2.71 -17.57 13.38
N GLY A 156 1.94 -17.82 12.31
CA GLY A 156 1.55 -16.78 11.37
C GLY A 156 2.80 -16.14 10.78
N ASP A 157 2.85 -14.84 10.71
CA ASP A 157 4.02 -14.09 10.18
C ASP A 157 5.13 -13.87 11.23
N TYR A 158 4.95 -14.40 12.46
CA TYR A 158 5.96 -14.27 13.51
C TYR A 158 7.01 -15.38 13.41
N VAL A 159 8.24 -15.01 13.09
CA VAL A 159 9.36 -15.94 12.94
C VAL A 159 9.91 -16.37 14.30
N ILE A 160 9.87 -17.67 14.58
CA ILE A 160 10.37 -18.28 15.81
C ILE A 160 11.83 -18.71 15.65
N SER A 161 12.14 -19.45 14.57
CA SER A 161 13.51 -19.86 14.29
C SER A 161 13.79 -19.96 12.79
N ILE A 162 15.06 -19.77 12.41
CA ILE A 162 15.56 -19.91 11.04
C ILE A 162 16.81 -20.81 11.12
N PHE A 163 16.84 -21.89 10.33
CA PHE A 163 17.92 -22.93 10.36
C PHE A 163 18.17 -23.46 11.77
N GLY A 164 17.11 -23.57 12.60
CA GLY A 164 17.21 -24.00 14.00
C GLY A 164 17.72 -22.95 14.97
N GLU A 165 18.13 -21.77 14.50
CA GLU A 165 18.52 -20.64 15.35
C GLU A 165 17.26 -19.92 15.85
N SER A 166 17.05 -19.91 17.17
CA SER A 166 15.91 -19.22 17.77
C SER A 166 16.10 -17.70 17.79
N GLY A 167 15.06 -16.96 17.45
CA GLY A 167 15.02 -15.51 17.62
C GLY A 167 15.04 -15.09 19.09
N THR A 168 14.43 -15.89 19.98
CA THR A 168 14.43 -15.58 21.41
C THR A 168 15.66 -16.18 22.08
N ARG A 169 16.53 -15.33 22.62
CA ARG A 169 17.75 -15.71 23.34
C ARG A 169 17.80 -15.02 24.68
N ILE A 170 17.93 -15.79 25.76
CA ILE A 170 17.95 -15.26 27.13
C ILE A 170 19.14 -14.31 27.32
N GLU A 171 20.29 -14.59 26.71
CA GLU A 171 21.50 -13.74 26.75
C GLU A 171 21.33 -12.39 26.03
N ARG A 172 20.30 -12.23 25.18
CA ARG A 172 19.97 -10.99 24.49
C ARG A 172 18.76 -10.26 25.08
N GLY A 173 18.20 -10.81 26.15
CA GLY A 173 17.03 -10.29 26.84
C GLY A 173 15.73 -11.00 26.45
N LEU A 174 14.73 -10.92 27.34
CA LEU A 174 13.45 -11.60 27.22
C LEU A 174 12.61 -11.20 25.99
N TYR A 175 12.93 -10.06 25.40
CA TYR A 175 12.21 -9.51 24.25
C TYR A 175 13.02 -9.60 22.94
N SER A 176 14.07 -10.40 22.90
CA SER A 176 14.81 -10.65 21.66
C SER A 176 13.94 -11.45 20.69
N GLY A 177 14.09 -11.17 19.39
CA GLY A 177 13.35 -11.83 18.32
C GLY A 177 14.02 -11.59 16.98
N TRP A 178 13.52 -12.24 15.95
CA TRP A 178 13.90 -11.91 14.59
C TRP A 178 13.27 -10.57 14.20
N MET A 179 14.11 -9.67 13.68
CA MET A 179 13.70 -8.36 13.17
C MET A 179 14.06 -8.28 11.70
N TYR A 180 13.25 -7.63 10.90
CA TYR A 180 13.57 -7.37 9.50
C TYR A 180 13.58 -5.87 9.21
N TYR A 181 14.30 -5.51 8.18
CA TYR A 181 14.34 -4.16 7.63
C TYR A 181 14.22 -4.25 6.12
N VAL A 182 13.44 -3.36 5.53
CA VAL A 182 13.42 -3.15 4.10
C VAL A 182 14.46 -2.09 3.76
N ILE A 183 15.31 -2.37 2.77
CA ILE A 183 16.31 -1.43 2.28
C ILE A 183 15.98 -1.08 0.85
N ARG A 184 15.73 0.19 0.58
CA ARG A 184 15.53 0.75 -0.76
C ARG A 184 16.63 1.77 -1.05
N ASP A 185 17.25 1.69 -2.23
CA ASP A 185 18.31 2.62 -2.68
C ASP A 185 19.44 2.80 -1.64
N GLY A 186 19.75 1.74 -0.87
CA GLY A 186 20.81 1.71 0.12
C GLY A 186 20.46 2.33 1.48
N ALA A 187 19.23 2.77 1.69
CA ALA A 187 18.71 3.28 2.95
C ALA A 187 17.65 2.37 3.55
N VAL A 188 17.57 2.34 4.89
CA VAL A 188 16.48 1.65 5.59
C VAL A 188 15.17 2.39 5.30
N ASP A 189 14.20 1.65 4.77
CA ASP A 189 12.85 2.15 4.55
C ASP A 189 12.08 2.05 5.87
N LEU A 190 11.77 3.20 6.47
CA LEU A 190 11.04 3.28 7.73
C LEU A 190 9.52 3.31 7.55
N ASP A 191 9.07 3.40 6.29
CA ASP A 191 7.65 3.52 5.91
C ASP A 191 7.10 2.19 5.33
N GLY A 192 7.88 1.11 5.40
CA GLY A 192 7.56 -0.23 4.89
C GLY A 192 6.79 -1.11 5.85
#